data_6598ee22b6f84fa9bb7ab88d739b11ac
#
_entry.id   6598ee22b6f84fa9bb7ab88d739b11ac
#
_cell.length_a   1.000
_cell.length_b   1.000
_cell.length_c   1.000
_cell.angle_alpha   90.00
_cell.angle_beta   90.00
_cell.angle_gamma   90.00
#
_symmetry.space_group_name_H-M   'P 1'
#
loop_
_entity.id
_entity.type
_entity.pdbx_description
1 polymer ?
#
loop_
_entity_poly.entity_id
_entity_poly.type
_entity_poly.pdbx_seq_one_letter_code
_entity_poly.pdbx_strand_id
1 'polypeptide(L)'
;KSTWVLFKSEQTYYITANLHNFCNFAATLHQKKKAKYMNGKKILFVSSELVPYLPENEVSLMSYETPRMVNSNGGQIRIFMPRYGNINERRHQLHEVIRLSGMNLVINDMDMPLIIKVASIPRERIQVYFIDNDEYFKRKATFSDADGNLFPDNDQRAIFFAKGVVETVKKLNWTPDIIHVHGWMASLLPLYLKKYYADEPLFDTSKIVISVYGKSFEGELEKDMIKKIAFDGIPEESISALETPTYNNLLKVAVDHSDAVILAAEEIPADLKDHISNLEKPVLPYVSLQEFEEAYANFYNTEVLK
;
A
#
# COMPACT_ATOMS: atom_id res chain seq x y z
N LYS A 1 -63.77 -31.58 -7.93
CA LYS A 1 -62.72 -31.51 -6.86
C LYS A 1 -61.26 -31.49 -7.39
N SER A 2 -61.06 -31.51 -8.71
CA SER A 2 -59.73 -31.62 -9.32
C SER A 2 -59.20 -30.33 -9.95
N THR A 3 -59.96 -29.25 -9.97
CA THR A 3 -59.59 -28.03 -10.74
C THR A 3 -58.85 -26.97 -9.91
N TRP A 4 -58.85 -27.10 -8.60
CA TRP A 4 -58.20 -26.10 -7.74
C TRP A 4 -56.71 -26.36 -7.45
N VAL A 5 -56.22 -27.56 -7.69
CA VAL A 5 -54.81 -27.92 -7.42
C VAL A 5 -53.85 -27.49 -8.54
N LEU A 6 -54.37 -27.48 -9.81
CA LEU A 6 -53.54 -27.09 -10.96
C LEU A 6 -53.26 -25.58 -11.07
N PHE A 7 -54.23 -24.73 -10.64
CA PHE A 7 -54.05 -23.29 -10.67
C PHE A 7 -53.05 -22.78 -9.63
N LYS A 8 -52.89 -23.49 -8.52
CA LYS A 8 -51.92 -23.13 -7.46
C LYS A 8 -50.48 -23.48 -7.83
N SER A 9 -50.25 -24.45 -8.70
CA SER A 9 -48.91 -24.86 -9.12
C SER A 9 -48.31 -23.90 -10.17
N GLU A 10 -49.09 -23.41 -11.11
CA GLU A 10 -48.57 -22.51 -12.15
C GLU A 10 -48.18 -21.14 -11.62
N GLN A 11 -48.96 -20.56 -10.68
CA GLN A 11 -48.58 -19.29 -10.05
C GLN A 11 -47.30 -19.39 -9.20
N THR A 12 -47.09 -20.53 -8.52
CA THR A 12 -45.88 -20.73 -7.72
C THR A 12 -44.64 -20.89 -8.60
N TYR A 13 -44.78 -21.53 -9.76
CA TYR A 13 -43.67 -21.63 -10.73
C TYR A 13 -43.35 -20.29 -11.40
N TYR A 14 -44.33 -19.44 -11.70
CA TYR A 14 -44.10 -18.11 -12.25
C TYR A 14 -43.44 -17.17 -11.28
N ILE A 15 -43.77 -17.22 -9.99
CA ILE A 15 -43.14 -16.39 -8.95
C ILE A 15 -41.70 -16.84 -8.69
N THR A 16 -41.43 -18.13 -8.63
CA THR A 16 -40.06 -18.65 -8.42
C THR A 16 -39.18 -18.41 -9.65
N ALA A 17 -39.67 -18.57 -10.87
CA ALA A 17 -38.92 -18.28 -12.08
C ALA A 17 -38.60 -16.77 -12.21
N ASN A 18 -39.53 -15.89 -11.85
CA ASN A 18 -39.29 -14.46 -11.86
C ASN A 18 -38.32 -13.99 -10.76
N LEU A 19 -38.39 -14.57 -9.57
CA LEU A 19 -37.45 -14.30 -8.49
C LEU A 19 -36.03 -14.76 -8.83
N HIS A 20 -35.91 -15.94 -9.43
CA HIS A 20 -34.58 -16.46 -9.85
C HIS A 20 -34.00 -15.62 -11.00
N ASN A 21 -34.79 -15.20 -11.97
CA ASN A 21 -34.36 -14.29 -13.02
C ASN A 21 -34.03 -12.89 -12.49
N PHE A 22 -34.77 -12.39 -11.51
CA PHE A 22 -34.53 -11.10 -10.87
C PHE A 22 -33.23 -11.15 -10.04
N CYS A 23 -32.99 -12.22 -9.27
CA CYS A 23 -31.74 -12.42 -8.54
C CYS A 23 -30.54 -12.56 -9.48
N ASN A 24 -30.67 -13.30 -10.59
CA ASN A 24 -29.62 -13.44 -11.59
C ASN A 24 -29.35 -12.11 -12.33
N PHE A 25 -30.41 -11.34 -12.64
CA PHE A 25 -30.31 -10.03 -13.26
C PHE A 25 -29.67 -9.01 -12.30
N ALA A 26 -30.06 -9.01 -11.03
CA ALA A 26 -29.45 -8.17 -10.00
C ALA A 26 -27.99 -8.53 -9.75
N ALA A 27 -27.65 -9.83 -9.69
CA ALA A 27 -26.28 -10.31 -9.57
C ALA A 27 -25.43 -9.94 -10.81
N THR A 28 -26.00 -10.06 -12.01
CA THR A 28 -25.33 -9.67 -13.27
C THR A 28 -25.14 -8.16 -13.37
N LEU A 29 -26.09 -7.36 -12.90
CA LEU A 29 -25.96 -5.90 -12.81
C LEU A 29 -24.91 -5.49 -11.76
N HIS A 30 -24.87 -6.17 -10.63
CA HIS A 30 -23.88 -5.92 -9.58
C HIS A 30 -22.47 -6.30 -10.04
N GLN A 31 -22.31 -7.46 -10.72
CA GLN A 31 -21.04 -7.84 -11.34
C GLN A 31 -20.61 -6.91 -12.49
N LYS A 32 -21.55 -6.45 -13.35
CA LYS A 32 -21.25 -5.46 -14.40
C LYS A 32 -20.90 -4.09 -13.84
N LYS A 33 -21.47 -3.66 -12.71
CA LYS A 33 -21.08 -2.44 -12.01
C LYS A 33 -19.66 -2.58 -11.40
N LYS A 34 -19.36 -3.71 -10.73
CA LYS A 34 -18.01 -3.93 -10.16
C LYS A 34 -16.91 -3.84 -11.22
N ALA A 35 -17.10 -4.42 -12.41
CA ALA A 35 -16.10 -4.39 -13.48
C ALA A 35 -15.78 -3.01 -14.06
N LYS A 36 -16.51 -1.96 -13.69
CA LYS A 36 -16.43 -0.65 -14.33
C LYS A 36 -15.49 0.34 -13.63
N TYR A 37 -15.18 0.12 -12.35
CA TYR A 37 -14.55 1.19 -11.54
C TYR A 37 -13.03 1.29 -11.65
N MET A 38 -12.31 0.19 -11.92
CA MET A 38 -10.84 0.20 -11.92
C MET A 38 -10.23 -0.26 -13.25
N ASN A 39 -11.07 -0.47 -14.29
CA ASN A 39 -10.61 -1.03 -15.57
C ASN A 39 -9.53 -0.15 -16.23
N GLY A 40 -8.38 -0.78 -16.50
CA GLY A 40 -7.23 -0.13 -17.15
C GLY A 40 -6.38 0.73 -16.22
N LYS A 41 -6.79 0.97 -14.97
CA LYS A 41 -6.00 1.74 -14.00
C LYS A 41 -4.83 0.93 -13.48
N LYS A 42 -3.68 1.57 -13.35
CA LYS A 42 -2.44 0.99 -12.84
C LYS A 42 -2.17 1.52 -11.44
N ILE A 43 -2.19 0.65 -10.44
CA ILE A 43 -1.94 1.04 -9.06
C ILE A 43 -0.72 0.32 -8.50
N LEU A 44 0.23 1.10 -8.03
CA LEU A 44 1.40 0.66 -7.29
C LEU A 44 1.08 0.68 -5.80
N PHE A 45 1.11 -0.48 -5.16
CA PHE A 45 1.00 -0.60 -3.72
C PHE A 45 2.38 -0.78 -3.10
N VAL A 46 2.70 0.05 -2.12
CA VAL A 46 3.98 0.00 -1.40
C VAL A 46 3.69 -0.12 0.08
N SER A 47 4.03 -1.26 0.65
CA SER A 47 3.61 -1.59 2.01
C SER A 47 4.77 -2.00 2.91
N SER A 48 4.65 -1.61 4.17
CA SER A 48 5.54 -2.10 5.24
C SER A 48 5.34 -3.60 5.51
N GLU A 49 4.11 -4.09 5.41
CA GLU A 49 3.72 -5.44 5.80
C GLU A 49 2.59 -5.95 4.90
N LEU A 50 2.54 -7.26 4.69
CA LEU A 50 1.56 -7.89 3.80
C LEU A 50 1.31 -9.36 4.20
N VAL A 51 0.05 -9.76 4.34
CA VAL A 51 -0.31 -11.18 4.41
C VAL A 51 -0.22 -11.81 3.00
N PRO A 52 0.17 -13.07 2.85
CA PRO A 52 0.45 -14.07 3.88
C PRO A 52 1.93 -14.15 4.31
N TYR A 53 2.76 -13.17 3.97
CA TYR A 53 4.20 -13.19 4.22
C TYR A 53 4.55 -12.86 5.67
N LEU A 54 3.76 -11.98 6.28
CA LEU A 54 3.86 -11.59 7.69
C LEU A 54 2.55 -11.88 8.43
N PRO A 55 2.57 -11.88 9.78
CA PRO A 55 1.36 -12.02 10.58
C PRO A 55 0.30 -10.97 10.25
N GLU A 56 -0.96 -11.33 10.47
CA GLU A 56 -2.09 -10.45 10.25
C GLU A 56 -2.13 -9.33 11.30
N ASN A 57 -2.24 -8.10 10.81
CA ASN A 57 -2.54 -6.88 11.54
C ASN A 57 -3.28 -5.93 10.57
N GLU A 58 -3.68 -4.74 11.03
CA GLU A 58 -4.43 -3.78 10.20
C GLU A 58 -3.67 -3.41 8.92
N VAL A 59 -2.36 -3.14 9.01
CA VAL A 59 -1.52 -2.78 7.86
C VAL A 59 -1.43 -3.94 6.87
N SER A 60 -1.05 -5.13 7.35
CA SER A 60 -0.83 -6.30 6.49
C SER A 60 -2.11 -6.79 5.83
N LEU A 61 -3.25 -6.69 6.52
CA LEU A 61 -4.56 -7.06 6.01
C LEU A 61 -5.01 -6.09 4.90
N MET A 62 -4.99 -4.78 5.16
CA MET A 62 -5.40 -3.78 4.18
C MET A 62 -4.46 -3.72 2.98
N SER A 63 -3.17 -4.02 3.19
CA SER A 63 -2.18 -4.16 2.11
C SER A 63 -2.43 -5.37 1.20
N TYR A 64 -3.23 -6.32 1.63
CA TYR A 64 -3.71 -7.45 0.83
C TYR A 64 -5.09 -7.18 0.22
N GLU A 65 -6.06 -6.75 1.03
CA GLU A 65 -7.45 -6.59 0.60
C GLU A 65 -7.61 -5.47 -0.45
N THR A 66 -6.89 -4.35 -0.29
CA THR A 66 -6.99 -3.23 -1.24
C THR A 66 -6.48 -3.58 -2.64
N PRO A 67 -5.27 -4.16 -2.81
CA PRO A 67 -4.84 -4.66 -4.12
C PRO A 67 -5.75 -5.74 -4.70
N ARG A 68 -6.26 -6.66 -3.86
CA ARG A 68 -7.20 -7.70 -4.27
C ARG A 68 -8.48 -7.09 -4.84
N MET A 69 -9.03 -6.10 -4.18
CA MET A 69 -10.20 -5.35 -4.64
C MET A 69 -9.92 -4.69 -5.99
N VAL A 70 -8.81 -3.99 -6.16
CA VAL A 70 -8.43 -3.34 -7.43
C VAL A 70 -8.28 -4.37 -8.55
N ASN A 71 -7.55 -5.47 -8.31
CA ASN A 71 -7.33 -6.53 -9.27
C ASN A 71 -8.65 -7.20 -9.71
N SER A 72 -9.55 -7.51 -8.76
CA SER A 72 -10.86 -8.12 -9.05
C SER A 72 -11.78 -7.19 -9.84
N ASN A 73 -11.56 -5.88 -9.77
CA ASN A 73 -12.31 -4.86 -10.51
C ASN A 73 -11.60 -4.41 -11.82
N GLY A 74 -10.62 -5.18 -12.31
CA GLY A 74 -9.99 -5.00 -13.62
C GLY A 74 -8.81 -4.04 -13.66
N GLY A 75 -8.36 -3.55 -12.49
CA GLY A 75 -7.13 -2.76 -12.38
C GLY A 75 -5.87 -3.61 -12.52
N GLN A 76 -4.80 -3.01 -12.97
CA GLN A 76 -3.47 -3.60 -12.98
C GLN A 76 -2.73 -3.18 -11.72
N ILE A 77 -2.11 -4.12 -11.04
CA ILE A 77 -1.45 -3.86 -9.78
C ILE A 77 -0.02 -4.38 -9.74
N ARG A 78 0.81 -3.73 -8.96
CA ARG A 78 2.10 -4.20 -8.48
C ARG A 78 2.19 -3.91 -7.00
N ILE A 79 2.75 -4.84 -6.23
CA ILE A 79 2.92 -4.69 -4.79
C ILE A 79 4.40 -4.76 -4.46
N PHE A 80 4.87 -3.86 -3.60
CA PHE A 80 6.23 -3.85 -3.08
C PHE A 80 6.22 -3.91 -1.56
N MET A 81 7.15 -4.69 -0.99
CA MET A 81 7.39 -4.73 0.45
C MET A 81 8.87 -5.04 0.75
N PRO A 82 9.37 -4.75 1.95
CA PRO A 82 10.70 -5.19 2.34
C PRO A 82 10.76 -6.71 2.52
N ARG A 83 11.90 -7.32 2.19
CA ARG A 83 12.14 -8.75 2.42
C ARG A 83 12.68 -8.98 3.83
N TYR A 84 11.86 -8.86 4.84
CA TYR A 84 12.31 -9.14 6.21
C TYR A 84 12.77 -10.59 6.39
N GLY A 85 13.81 -10.79 7.21
CA GLY A 85 14.45 -12.08 7.42
C GLY A 85 13.59 -13.13 8.13
N ASN A 86 12.44 -12.75 8.69
CA ASN A 86 11.42 -13.66 9.24
C ASN A 86 10.46 -14.20 8.16
N ILE A 87 10.51 -13.70 6.93
CA ILE A 87 9.74 -14.24 5.80
C ILE A 87 10.35 -15.56 5.35
N ASN A 88 9.56 -16.62 5.34
CA ASN A 88 10.01 -17.93 4.89
C ASN A 88 10.03 -18.01 3.36
N GLU A 89 11.19 -17.76 2.76
CA GLU A 89 11.36 -17.72 1.30
C GLU A 89 10.98 -19.03 0.60
N ARG A 90 11.30 -20.18 1.20
CA ARG A 90 10.97 -21.50 0.60
C ARG A 90 9.47 -21.74 0.61
N ARG A 91 8.78 -21.42 1.72
CA ARG A 91 7.33 -21.58 1.85
C ARG A 91 6.59 -20.74 0.82
N HIS A 92 7.05 -19.52 0.60
CA HIS A 92 6.40 -18.55 -0.30
C HIS A 92 7.00 -18.54 -1.70
N GLN A 93 7.99 -19.41 -1.99
CA GLN A 93 8.62 -19.53 -3.31
C GLN A 93 9.21 -18.20 -3.82
N LEU A 94 9.85 -17.44 -2.94
CA LEU A 94 10.57 -16.24 -3.34
C LEU A 94 11.76 -16.62 -4.23
N HIS A 95 11.92 -15.95 -5.35
CA HIS A 95 13.07 -16.10 -6.23
C HIS A 95 13.61 -14.73 -6.65
N GLU A 96 14.92 -14.64 -6.78
CA GLU A 96 15.58 -13.42 -7.20
C GLU A 96 15.33 -13.15 -8.70
N VAL A 97 15.12 -11.88 -9.01
CA VAL A 97 15.00 -11.40 -10.39
C VAL A 97 16.29 -10.69 -10.78
N ILE A 98 17.25 -11.44 -11.34
CA ILE A 98 18.60 -10.99 -11.68
C ILE A 98 18.60 -9.67 -12.48
N ARG A 99 17.72 -9.55 -13.49
CA ARG A 99 17.64 -8.34 -14.33
C ARG A 99 17.23 -7.06 -13.57
N LEU A 100 16.61 -7.20 -12.39
CA LEU A 100 16.19 -6.07 -11.56
C LEU A 100 17.18 -5.83 -10.42
N SER A 101 17.94 -6.83 -10.04
CA SER A 101 18.97 -6.80 -8.98
C SER A 101 20.28 -6.15 -9.46
N GLY A 102 21.23 -6.01 -8.54
CA GLY A 102 22.63 -5.64 -8.80
C GLY A 102 22.89 -4.15 -8.99
N MET A 103 21.91 -3.27 -8.73
CA MET A 103 22.11 -1.84 -8.62
C MET A 103 22.52 -1.47 -7.20
N ASN A 104 23.47 -0.57 -7.05
CA ASN A 104 23.79 0.00 -5.74
C ASN A 104 22.96 1.27 -5.51
N LEU A 105 22.40 1.39 -4.30
CA LEU A 105 21.74 2.60 -3.82
C LEU A 105 22.67 3.28 -2.80
N VAL A 106 22.91 4.55 -2.99
CA VAL A 106 23.66 5.34 -2.00
C VAL A 106 22.71 5.68 -0.85
N ILE A 107 23.05 5.22 0.35
CA ILE A 107 22.33 5.53 1.59
C ILE A 107 23.30 6.22 2.52
N ASN A 108 23.05 7.51 2.81
CA ASN A 108 24.05 8.35 3.44
C ASN A 108 25.34 8.39 2.58
N ASP A 109 26.43 7.80 3.01
CA ASP A 109 27.72 7.72 2.30
C ASP A 109 28.10 6.28 1.90
N MET A 110 27.16 5.33 2.00
CA MET A 110 27.42 3.91 1.74
C MET A 110 26.69 3.41 0.49
N ASP A 111 27.38 2.62 -0.32
CA ASP A 111 26.83 1.88 -1.43
C ASP A 111 26.15 0.59 -0.96
N MET A 112 24.83 0.53 -1.08
CA MET A 112 24.03 -0.61 -0.61
C MET A 112 23.45 -1.38 -1.80
N PRO A 113 23.83 -2.66 -2.00
CA PRO A 113 23.33 -3.43 -3.13
C PRO A 113 21.82 -3.70 -3.02
N LEU A 114 21.12 -3.41 -4.11
CA LEU A 114 19.69 -3.68 -4.23
C LEU A 114 19.47 -5.07 -4.84
N ILE A 115 18.80 -5.93 -4.11
CA ILE A 115 18.36 -7.25 -4.55
C ILE A 115 16.83 -7.24 -4.63
N ILE A 116 16.29 -7.77 -5.73
CA ILE A 116 14.85 -7.87 -5.93
C ILE A 116 14.44 -9.32 -6.00
N LYS A 117 13.56 -9.71 -5.08
CA LYS A 117 12.91 -11.02 -5.12
C LYS A 117 11.43 -10.86 -5.46
N VAL A 118 10.85 -11.90 -6.04
CA VAL A 118 9.43 -11.92 -6.43
C VAL A 118 8.78 -13.20 -5.96
N ALA A 119 7.55 -13.07 -5.49
CA ALA A 119 6.65 -14.20 -5.26
C ALA A 119 5.24 -13.83 -5.73
N SER A 120 4.40 -14.84 -5.90
CA SER A 120 2.98 -14.64 -6.21
C SER A 120 2.11 -15.00 -5.01
N ILE A 121 1.11 -14.17 -4.72
CA ILE A 121 0.10 -14.54 -3.73
C ILE A 121 -0.70 -15.73 -4.28
N PRO A 122 -0.74 -16.86 -3.55
CA PRO A 122 -1.45 -18.05 -4.00
C PRO A 122 -2.92 -17.74 -4.37
N ARG A 123 -3.39 -18.31 -5.49
CA ARG A 123 -4.76 -18.17 -6.04
C ARG A 123 -5.11 -16.83 -6.67
N GLU A 124 -4.51 -15.71 -6.22
CA GLU A 124 -4.83 -14.35 -6.71
C GLU A 124 -4.05 -13.95 -7.96
N ARG A 125 -2.96 -14.64 -8.28
CA ARG A 125 -2.01 -14.29 -9.37
C ARG A 125 -1.42 -12.88 -9.24
N ILE A 126 -1.39 -12.35 -8.02
CA ILE A 126 -0.82 -11.05 -7.69
C ILE A 126 0.67 -11.22 -7.42
N GLN A 127 1.50 -10.49 -8.16
CA GLN A 127 2.95 -10.48 -7.94
C GLN A 127 3.34 -9.47 -6.86
N VAL A 128 4.18 -9.92 -5.93
CA VAL A 128 4.79 -9.10 -4.89
C VAL A 128 6.29 -9.03 -5.13
N TYR A 129 6.81 -7.82 -5.19
CA TYR A 129 8.23 -7.50 -5.31
C TYR A 129 8.79 -7.21 -3.93
N PHE A 130 9.85 -7.90 -3.58
CA PHE A 130 10.54 -7.74 -2.30
C PHE A 130 11.82 -6.96 -2.51
N ILE A 131 11.93 -5.83 -1.84
CA ILE A 131 13.16 -5.04 -1.75
C ILE A 131 14.04 -5.67 -0.69
N ASP A 132 15.21 -6.14 -1.09
CA ASP A 132 16.11 -6.92 -0.26
C ASP A 132 17.53 -6.33 -0.24
N ASN A 133 18.16 -6.46 0.92
CA ASN A 133 19.56 -6.18 1.19
C ASN A 133 19.94 -6.93 2.46
N ASP A 134 21.05 -7.67 2.45
CA ASP A 134 21.45 -8.50 3.59
C ASP A 134 21.75 -7.68 4.85
N GLU A 135 22.35 -6.51 4.74
CA GLU A 135 22.65 -5.65 5.90
C GLU A 135 21.35 -5.20 6.59
N TYR A 136 20.35 -4.74 5.80
CA TYR A 136 19.13 -4.15 6.32
C TYR A 136 18.05 -5.16 6.69
N PHE A 137 17.93 -6.27 5.95
CA PHE A 137 16.73 -7.13 6.05
C PHE A 137 17.00 -8.60 6.43
N LYS A 138 18.26 -8.99 6.71
CA LYS A 138 18.59 -10.37 7.10
C LYS A 138 18.08 -10.78 8.48
N ARG A 139 17.91 -9.83 9.40
CA ARG A 139 17.43 -10.09 10.76
C ARG A 139 16.06 -10.76 10.76
N LYS A 140 15.88 -11.77 11.63
CA LYS A 140 14.61 -12.51 11.75
C LYS A 140 13.56 -11.75 12.57
N ALA A 141 13.39 -10.49 12.25
CA ALA A 141 12.42 -9.57 12.85
C ALA A 141 12.07 -8.48 11.85
N THR A 142 10.97 -7.74 12.08
CA THR A 142 10.56 -6.63 11.21
C THR A 142 11.28 -5.33 11.58
N PHE A 143 10.95 -4.73 12.72
CA PHE A 143 11.38 -3.37 13.10
C PHE A 143 12.12 -3.30 14.43
N SER A 144 11.98 -4.32 15.27
CA SER A 144 12.48 -4.34 16.63
C SER A 144 13.07 -5.69 17.00
N ASP A 145 13.88 -5.72 18.04
CA ASP A 145 14.40 -6.92 18.64
C ASP A 145 13.34 -7.64 19.51
N ALA A 146 13.74 -8.71 20.19
CA ALA A 146 12.83 -9.51 21.04
C ALA A 146 12.37 -8.75 22.30
N ASP A 147 13.10 -7.72 22.70
CA ASP A 147 12.78 -6.87 23.86
C ASP A 147 11.91 -5.66 23.46
N GLY A 148 11.60 -5.52 22.17
CA GLY A 148 10.80 -4.43 21.61
C GLY A 148 11.57 -3.17 21.27
N ASN A 149 12.90 -3.16 21.40
CA ASN A 149 13.73 -2.01 21.02
C ASN A 149 13.80 -1.90 19.49
N LEU A 150 13.54 -0.71 18.98
CA LEU A 150 13.67 -0.42 17.55
C LEU A 150 15.12 -0.65 17.08
N PHE A 151 15.28 -1.19 15.88
CA PHE A 151 16.62 -1.28 15.30
C PHE A 151 17.18 0.10 14.99
N PRO A 152 18.46 0.36 15.32
CA PRO A 152 19.07 1.68 15.16
C PRO A 152 19.22 2.13 13.70
N ASP A 153 19.12 1.21 12.75
CA ASP A 153 19.20 1.48 11.30
C ASP A 153 17.85 1.55 10.61
N ASN A 154 16.74 1.64 11.35
CA ASN A 154 15.40 1.68 10.76
C ASN A 154 15.16 2.89 9.86
N ASP A 155 15.80 4.01 10.12
CA ASP A 155 15.80 5.20 9.27
C ASP A 155 16.45 4.91 7.90
N GLN A 156 17.63 4.29 7.90
CA GLN A 156 18.33 3.89 6.67
C GLN A 156 17.54 2.83 5.89
N ARG A 157 16.90 1.91 6.59
CA ARG A 157 16.03 0.87 6.00
C ARG A 157 14.83 1.50 5.28
N ALA A 158 14.22 2.53 5.88
CA ALA A 158 13.12 3.25 5.26
C ALA A 158 13.57 4.05 4.03
N ILE A 159 14.74 4.70 4.08
CA ILE A 159 15.35 5.39 2.94
C ILE A 159 15.66 4.39 1.82
N PHE A 160 16.33 3.29 2.15
CA PHE A 160 16.68 2.23 1.19
C PHE A 160 15.43 1.65 0.52
N PHE A 161 14.38 1.39 1.31
CA PHE A 161 13.14 0.86 0.80
C PHE A 161 12.47 1.83 -0.18
N ALA A 162 12.35 3.11 0.17
CA ALA A 162 11.77 4.13 -0.71
C ALA A 162 12.54 4.24 -2.05
N LYS A 163 13.87 4.38 -1.99
CA LYS A 163 14.72 4.45 -3.20
C LYS A 163 14.65 3.15 -4.02
N GLY A 164 14.69 2.00 -3.36
CA GLY A 164 14.64 0.68 -3.99
C GLY A 164 13.35 0.43 -4.76
N VAL A 165 12.21 0.87 -4.22
CA VAL A 165 10.92 0.82 -4.93
C VAL A 165 10.96 1.65 -6.19
N VAL A 166 11.35 2.93 -6.10
CA VAL A 166 11.37 3.84 -7.25
C VAL A 166 12.29 3.31 -8.35
N GLU A 167 13.52 2.95 -8.02
CA GLU A 167 14.49 2.44 -8.99
C GLU A 167 14.05 1.12 -9.64
N THR A 168 13.33 0.27 -8.89
CA THR A 168 12.78 -0.96 -9.46
C THR A 168 11.63 -0.66 -10.42
N VAL A 169 10.73 0.27 -10.08
CA VAL A 169 9.62 0.66 -10.96
C VAL A 169 10.14 1.31 -12.23
N LYS A 170 11.21 2.12 -12.17
CA LYS A 170 11.91 2.67 -13.34
C LYS A 170 12.44 1.55 -14.24
N LYS A 171 13.15 0.55 -13.68
CA LYS A 171 13.63 -0.62 -14.45
C LYS A 171 12.50 -1.43 -15.08
N LEU A 172 11.34 -1.48 -14.43
CA LEU A 172 10.14 -2.15 -14.96
C LEU A 172 9.47 -1.33 -16.08
N ASN A 173 9.83 -0.06 -16.24
CA ASN A 173 9.21 0.90 -17.17
C ASN A 173 7.66 0.86 -17.08
N TRP A 174 7.14 0.97 -15.85
CA TRP A 174 5.72 0.82 -15.57
C TRP A 174 5.19 2.05 -14.83
N THR A 175 4.46 2.90 -15.54
CA THR A 175 3.89 4.15 -15.03
C THR A 175 2.60 3.87 -14.25
N PRO A 176 2.54 4.09 -12.93
CA PRO A 176 1.31 3.97 -12.15
C PRO A 176 0.43 5.22 -12.30
N ASP A 177 -0.89 5.05 -12.32
CA ASP A 177 -1.85 6.16 -12.15
C ASP A 177 -1.91 6.58 -10.66
N ILE A 178 -1.87 5.59 -9.76
CA ILE A 178 -1.86 5.81 -8.30
C ILE A 178 -0.69 5.05 -7.67
N ILE A 179 -0.04 5.68 -6.71
CA ILE A 179 0.93 5.07 -5.79
C ILE A 179 0.28 5.09 -4.41
N HIS A 180 -0.09 3.92 -3.89
CA HIS A 180 -0.73 3.81 -2.59
C HIS A 180 0.22 3.23 -1.55
N VAL A 181 0.45 3.99 -0.50
CA VAL A 181 1.44 3.71 0.55
C VAL A 181 0.76 3.22 1.82
N HIS A 182 1.26 2.11 2.39
CA HIS A 182 0.75 1.50 3.61
C HIS A 182 1.86 1.28 4.64
N GLY A 183 1.67 1.81 5.84
CA GLY A 183 2.54 1.61 6.98
C GLY A 183 3.84 2.45 6.96
N TRP A 184 4.45 2.56 8.13
CA TRP A 184 5.49 3.55 8.39
C TRP A 184 6.83 3.30 7.66
N MET A 185 7.23 2.05 7.43
CA MET A 185 8.49 1.75 6.71
C MET A 185 8.44 2.25 5.25
N ALA A 186 7.24 2.41 4.69
CA ALA A 186 7.00 2.96 3.37
C ALA A 186 6.78 4.49 3.38
N SER A 187 6.67 5.11 4.54
CA SER A 187 6.21 6.51 4.70
C SER A 187 7.13 7.56 4.09
N LEU A 188 8.41 7.25 3.86
CA LEU A 188 9.32 8.16 3.17
C LEU A 188 9.10 8.23 1.65
N LEU A 189 8.38 7.26 1.05
CA LEU A 189 8.22 7.21 -0.40
C LEU A 189 7.57 8.47 -0.99
N PRO A 190 6.50 9.06 -0.41
CA PRO A 190 5.93 10.31 -0.89
C PRO A 190 6.95 11.47 -0.93
N LEU A 191 7.71 11.63 0.12
CA LEU A 191 8.77 12.62 0.20
C LEU A 191 9.80 12.43 -0.92
N TYR A 192 10.31 11.20 -1.08
CA TYR A 192 11.32 10.89 -2.10
C TYR A 192 10.80 11.11 -3.51
N LEU A 193 9.55 10.73 -3.81
CA LEU A 193 8.94 10.99 -5.11
C LEU A 193 8.77 12.48 -5.41
N LYS A 194 8.38 13.29 -4.43
CA LYS A 194 8.13 14.72 -4.62
C LYS A 194 9.40 15.59 -4.56
N LYS A 195 10.51 15.08 -3.99
CA LYS A 195 11.75 15.87 -3.79
C LYS A 195 12.95 15.29 -4.53
N TYR A 196 13.33 14.04 -4.22
CA TYR A 196 14.53 13.42 -4.79
C TYR A 196 14.32 12.98 -6.25
N TYR A 197 13.13 12.46 -6.58
CA TYR A 197 12.74 12.03 -7.92
C TYR A 197 11.76 12.99 -8.60
N ALA A 198 11.78 14.26 -8.21
CA ALA A 198 10.85 15.27 -8.76
C ALA A 198 10.92 15.41 -10.28
N ASP A 199 12.10 15.20 -10.86
CA ASP A 199 12.35 15.31 -12.30
C ASP A 199 12.24 13.96 -13.05
N GLU A 200 11.69 12.91 -12.40
CA GLU A 200 11.54 11.59 -13.02
C GLU A 200 10.21 11.49 -13.81
N PRO A 201 10.24 11.52 -15.15
CA PRO A 201 9.02 11.62 -15.97
C PRO A 201 8.04 10.45 -15.77
N LEU A 202 8.54 9.31 -15.29
CA LEU A 202 7.72 8.12 -15.08
C LEU A 202 6.60 8.35 -14.07
N PHE A 203 6.77 9.30 -13.14
CA PHE A 203 5.84 9.58 -12.04
C PHE A 203 5.11 10.92 -12.15
N ASP A 204 5.33 11.70 -13.20
CA ASP A 204 4.77 13.06 -13.36
C ASP A 204 3.25 13.11 -13.21
N THR A 205 2.55 12.09 -13.69
CA THR A 205 1.09 12.02 -13.65
C THR A 205 0.56 11.17 -12.51
N SER A 206 1.44 10.52 -11.75
CA SER A 206 1.04 9.63 -10.66
C SER A 206 0.51 10.42 -9.47
N LYS A 207 -0.59 9.95 -8.90
CA LYS A 207 -1.17 10.46 -7.65
C LYS A 207 -0.73 9.61 -6.48
N ILE A 208 -0.29 10.23 -5.40
CA ILE A 208 0.18 9.54 -4.20
C ILE A 208 -0.94 9.55 -3.16
N VAL A 209 -1.33 8.36 -2.73
CA VAL A 209 -2.30 8.15 -1.64
C VAL A 209 -1.58 7.49 -0.48
N ILE A 210 -1.82 7.95 0.74
CA ILE A 210 -1.31 7.31 1.94
C ILE A 210 -2.44 6.82 2.83
N SER A 211 -2.36 5.57 3.27
CA SER A 211 -3.19 5.03 4.35
C SER A 211 -2.54 5.25 5.70
N VAL A 212 -3.23 5.97 6.57
CA VAL A 212 -2.80 6.26 7.95
C VAL A 212 -3.49 5.29 8.90
N TYR A 213 -2.69 4.61 9.70
CA TYR A 213 -3.10 3.60 10.68
C TYR A 213 -2.89 4.09 12.10
N GLY A 214 -3.32 3.30 13.08
CA GLY A 214 -2.96 3.49 14.47
C GLY A 214 -1.44 3.44 14.68
N LYS A 215 -0.98 3.82 15.86
CA LYS A 215 0.44 3.91 16.19
C LYS A 215 1.14 2.56 16.13
N SER A 216 2.16 2.42 15.29
CA SER A 216 2.88 1.16 15.07
C SER A 216 4.09 0.95 15.97
N PHE A 217 4.68 2.02 16.49
CA PHE A 217 5.82 1.94 17.43
C PHE A 217 5.85 3.12 18.38
N GLU A 218 6.49 2.91 19.53
CA GLU A 218 6.77 3.94 20.54
C GLU A 218 8.22 4.44 20.41
N GLY A 219 8.48 5.64 20.91
CA GLY A 219 9.80 6.25 20.90
C GLY A 219 10.14 6.93 19.58
N GLU A 220 11.44 6.99 19.31
CA GLU A 220 12.02 7.74 18.19
C GLU A 220 12.96 6.83 17.39
N LEU A 221 13.06 7.05 16.09
CA LEU A 221 14.15 6.53 15.27
C LEU A 221 15.43 7.33 15.54
N GLU A 222 16.52 6.98 14.84
CA GLU A 222 17.79 7.71 15.00
C GLU A 222 17.65 9.18 14.61
N LYS A 223 18.14 10.08 15.48
CA LYS A 223 18.05 11.55 15.27
C LYS A 223 18.85 12.01 14.04
N ASP A 224 19.84 11.25 13.62
CA ASP A 224 20.59 11.53 12.39
C ASP A 224 19.79 11.25 11.11
N MET A 225 18.57 10.75 11.21
CA MET A 225 17.69 10.51 10.07
C MET A 225 17.55 11.76 9.17
N ILE A 226 17.37 12.93 9.78
CA ILE A 226 17.25 14.21 9.03
C ILE A 226 18.51 14.48 8.19
N LYS A 227 19.71 14.26 8.74
CA LYS A 227 20.97 14.44 8.02
C LYS A 227 21.14 13.45 6.88
N LYS A 228 20.72 12.20 7.10
CA LYS A 228 20.77 11.14 6.08
C LYS A 228 19.84 11.44 4.89
N ILE A 229 18.67 12.00 5.17
CA ILE A 229 17.74 12.45 4.12
C ILE A 229 18.28 13.71 3.44
N ALA A 230 18.82 14.68 4.18
CA ALA A 230 19.42 15.89 3.62
C ALA A 230 20.65 15.59 2.73
N PHE A 231 21.37 14.50 3.00
CA PHE A 231 22.48 14.01 2.15
C PHE A 231 22.01 13.70 0.71
N ASP A 232 20.78 13.28 0.53
CA ASP A 232 20.14 13.09 -0.78
C ASP A 232 19.74 14.42 -1.46
N GLY A 233 20.08 15.58 -0.88
CA GLY A 233 19.75 16.90 -1.42
C GLY A 233 18.32 17.35 -1.13
N ILE A 234 17.62 16.67 -0.24
CA ILE A 234 16.27 17.08 0.20
C ILE A 234 16.42 18.21 1.24
N PRO A 235 15.77 19.38 1.01
CA PRO A 235 15.88 20.51 1.93
C PRO A 235 15.38 20.17 3.34
N GLU A 236 16.14 20.55 4.37
CA GLU A 236 15.79 20.27 5.77
C GLU A 236 14.45 20.89 6.18
N GLU A 237 14.06 22.02 5.57
CA GLU A 237 12.76 22.66 5.81
C GLU A 237 11.58 21.74 5.45
N SER A 238 11.78 20.87 4.45
CA SER A 238 10.76 19.89 4.03
C SER A 238 10.60 18.73 4.99
N ILE A 239 11.55 18.54 5.91
CA ILE A 239 11.65 17.39 6.83
C ILE A 239 11.88 17.82 8.28
N SER A 240 11.66 19.09 8.62
CA SER A 240 11.90 19.65 9.97
C SER A 240 11.17 18.87 11.08
N ALA A 241 10.00 18.28 10.81
CA ALA A 241 9.32 17.40 11.74
C ALA A 241 10.16 16.20 12.17
N LEU A 242 11.14 15.78 11.34
CA LEU A 242 12.04 14.65 11.62
C LEU A 242 13.25 15.01 12.50
N GLU A 243 13.36 16.24 12.99
CA GLU A 243 14.25 16.55 14.11
C GLU A 243 13.93 15.67 15.33
N THR A 244 12.67 15.27 15.44
CA THR A 244 12.18 14.29 16.40
C THR A 244 11.46 13.18 15.61
N PRO A 245 12.16 12.12 15.17
CA PRO A 245 11.63 11.14 14.24
C PRO A 245 10.72 10.10 14.92
N THR A 246 9.62 10.58 15.50
CA THR A 246 8.55 9.75 16.05
C THR A 246 7.67 9.18 14.94
N TYR A 247 6.86 8.18 15.29
CA TYR A 247 5.84 7.64 14.37
C TYR A 247 4.96 8.75 13.77
N ASN A 248 4.42 9.64 14.61
CA ASN A 248 3.54 10.69 14.15
C ASN A 248 4.24 11.67 13.21
N ASN A 249 5.47 12.06 13.53
CA ASN A 249 6.22 13.02 12.70
C ASN A 249 6.64 12.41 11.35
N LEU A 250 6.96 11.12 11.30
CA LEU A 250 7.14 10.40 10.04
C LEU A 250 5.89 10.43 9.16
N LEU A 251 4.73 10.17 9.77
CA LEU A 251 3.45 10.17 9.06
C LEU A 251 3.02 11.58 8.64
N LYS A 252 3.32 12.64 9.43
CA LYS A 252 3.09 14.03 9.01
C LYS A 252 3.87 14.36 7.74
N VAL A 253 5.17 14.05 7.71
CA VAL A 253 5.98 14.26 6.49
C VAL A 253 5.43 13.48 5.30
N ALA A 254 5.00 12.24 5.51
CA ALA A 254 4.41 11.43 4.45
C ALA A 254 3.09 12.02 3.92
N VAL A 255 2.23 12.46 4.81
CA VAL A 255 0.95 13.11 4.48
C VAL A 255 1.17 14.42 3.74
N ASP A 256 2.13 15.25 4.18
CA ASP A 256 2.45 16.54 3.54
C ASP A 256 2.85 16.37 2.07
N HIS A 257 3.51 15.28 1.72
CA HIS A 257 3.98 14.98 0.37
C HIS A 257 3.05 14.05 -0.43
N SER A 258 1.89 13.66 0.13
CA SER A 258 0.87 12.87 -0.56
C SER A 258 -0.20 13.75 -1.19
N ASP A 259 -0.88 13.26 -2.24
CA ASP A 259 -1.96 13.97 -2.91
C ASP A 259 -3.33 13.72 -2.25
N ALA A 260 -3.48 12.59 -1.54
CA ALA A 260 -4.69 12.24 -0.80
C ALA A 260 -4.38 11.31 0.38
N VAL A 261 -5.28 11.28 1.36
CA VAL A 261 -5.12 10.52 2.60
C VAL A 261 -6.33 9.60 2.83
N ILE A 262 -6.08 8.40 3.31
CA ILE A 262 -7.11 7.47 3.78
C ILE A 262 -6.86 7.20 5.27
N LEU A 263 -7.85 7.47 6.13
CA LEU A 263 -7.81 7.04 7.53
C LEU A 263 -8.16 5.56 7.59
N ALA A 264 -7.17 4.71 7.73
CA ALA A 264 -7.31 3.25 7.63
C ALA A 264 -7.49 2.55 8.98
N ALA A 265 -7.54 3.30 10.06
CA ALA A 265 -7.89 2.84 11.41
C ALA A 265 -8.93 3.75 12.04
N GLU A 266 -9.72 3.22 12.95
CA GLU A 266 -10.74 3.99 13.68
C GLU A 266 -10.09 5.00 14.62
N GLU A 267 -9.00 4.60 15.27
CA GLU A 267 -8.24 5.44 16.19
C GLU A 267 -6.91 5.87 15.55
N ILE A 268 -6.81 7.15 15.24
CA ILE A 268 -5.59 7.82 14.76
C ILE A 268 -5.09 8.75 15.87
N PRO A 269 -3.76 8.83 16.12
CA PRO A 269 -3.20 9.77 17.07
C PRO A 269 -3.73 11.20 16.86
N ALA A 270 -4.17 11.85 17.94
CA ALA A 270 -4.91 13.12 17.87
C ALA A 270 -4.13 14.21 17.12
N ASP A 271 -2.83 14.37 17.43
CA ASP A 271 -1.97 15.36 16.78
C ASP A 271 -1.76 15.12 15.29
N LEU A 272 -1.77 13.86 14.85
CA LEU A 272 -1.71 13.48 13.43
C LEU A 272 -3.06 13.74 12.76
N LYS A 273 -4.16 13.44 13.43
CA LYS A 273 -5.51 13.72 12.94
C LYS A 273 -5.75 15.21 12.77
N ASP A 274 -5.33 16.02 13.74
CA ASP A 274 -5.40 17.47 13.68
C ASP A 274 -4.55 18.02 12.53
N HIS A 275 -3.34 17.51 12.35
CA HIS A 275 -2.48 17.88 11.22
C HIS A 275 -3.17 17.59 9.87
N ILE A 276 -3.72 16.38 9.68
CA ILE A 276 -4.42 15.99 8.45
C ILE A 276 -5.62 16.91 8.20
N SER A 277 -6.39 17.25 9.22
CA SER A 277 -7.60 18.08 9.09
C SER A 277 -7.32 19.52 8.65
N ASN A 278 -6.09 20.00 8.87
CA ASN A 278 -5.66 21.35 8.46
C ASN A 278 -5.11 21.40 7.01
N LEU A 279 -5.04 20.27 6.32
CA LEU A 279 -4.54 20.22 4.94
C LEU A 279 -5.69 20.28 3.93
N GLU A 280 -5.51 21.07 2.88
CA GLU A 280 -6.45 21.16 1.75
C GLU A 280 -6.26 19.97 0.79
N LYS A 281 -6.49 18.75 1.28
CA LYS A 281 -6.35 17.51 0.50
C LYS A 281 -7.59 16.63 0.64
N PRO A 282 -7.91 15.80 -0.37
CA PRO A 282 -8.93 14.77 -0.22
C PRO A 282 -8.58 13.81 0.91
N VAL A 283 -9.51 13.62 1.85
CA VAL A 283 -9.37 12.67 2.96
C VAL A 283 -10.57 11.73 2.94
N LEU A 284 -10.30 10.43 2.84
CA LEU A 284 -11.31 9.40 3.07
C LEU A 284 -11.33 9.07 4.57
N PRO A 285 -12.44 9.31 5.27
CA PRO A 285 -12.61 8.89 6.65
C PRO A 285 -12.52 7.36 6.79
N TYR A 286 -12.28 6.88 8.02
CA TYR A 286 -12.31 5.45 8.30
C TYR A 286 -13.64 4.83 7.85
N VAL A 287 -13.53 3.71 7.19
CA VAL A 287 -14.66 2.86 6.78
C VAL A 287 -14.39 1.42 7.22
N SER A 288 -15.45 0.74 7.59
CA SER A 288 -15.36 -0.67 8.01
C SER A 288 -14.90 -1.58 6.89
N LEU A 289 -14.38 -2.76 7.25
CA LEU A 289 -13.93 -3.75 6.27
C LEU A 289 -15.08 -4.24 5.35
N GLN A 290 -16.33 -4.09 5.76
CA GLN A 290 -17.49 -4.44 4.95
C GLN A 290 -17.78 -3.42 3.84
N GLU A 291 -17.37 -2.18 4.03
CA GLU A 291 -17.71 -1.05 3.14
C GLU A 291 -16.51 -0.54 2.33
N PHE A 292 -15.28 -0.98 2.68
CA PHE A 292 -14.06 -0.39 2.13
C PHE A 292 -13.94 -0.54 0.61
N GLU A 293 -14.40 -1.66 0.02
CA GLU A 293 -14.25 -1.91 -1.42
C GLU A 293 -14.92 -0.82 -2.26
N GLU A 294 -16.16 -0.44 -1.92
CA GLU A 294 -16.88 0.60 -2.62
C GLU A 294 -16.34 2.00 -2.29
N ALA A 295 -16.05 2.26 -1.03
CA ALA A 295 -15.54 3.54 -0.57
C ALA A 295 -14.18 3.88 -1.19
N TYR A 296 -13.23 2.94 -1.20
CA TYR A 296 -11.90 3.14 -1.79
C TYR A 296 -11.98 3.28 -3.31
N ALA A 297 -12.78 2.44 -3.99
CA ALA A 297 -12.95 2.53 -5.44
C ALA A 297 -13.57 3.88 -5.85
N ASN A 298 -14.56 4.37 -5.11
CA ASN A 298 -15.16 5.68 -5.35
C ASN A 298 -14.12 6.79 -5.08
N PHE A 299 -13.41 6.74 -3.96
CA PHE A 299 -12.39 7.73 -3.60
C PHE A 299 -11.30 7.86 -4.67
N TYR A 300 -10.77 6.74 -5.16
CA TYR A 300 -9.78 6.75 -6.23
C TYR A 300 -10.31 7.42 -7.50
N ASN A 301 -11.54 7.14 -7.90
CA ASN A 301 -12.08 7.65 -9.16
C ASN A 301 -12.61 9.08 -9.09
N THR A 302 -13.15 9.50 -7.95
CA THR A 302 -13.83 10.80 -7.83
C THR A 302 -12.98 11.87 -7.18
N GLU A 303 -12.01 11.48 -6.34
CA GLU A 303 -11.20 12.44 -5.60
C GLU A 303 -9.73 12.42 -6.04
N VAL A 304 -9.16 11.24 -6.31
CA VAL A 304 -7.73 11.10 -6.60
C VAL A 304 -7.40 11.28 -8.09
N LEU A 305 -8.21 10.68 -8.98
CA LEU A 305 -7.97 10.66 -10.44
C LEU A 305 -8.83 11.67 -11.22
N LYS A 306 -9.25 12.73 -10.56
CA LYS A 306 -10.00 13.84 -11.22
C LYS A 306 -9.20 14.49 -12.33
#